data_76d599b242098e3ebd4fbc30cf50a496
#
_entry.id   76d599b242098e3ebd4fbc30cf50a496
#
_cell.length_a   1.000
_cell.length_b   1.000
_cell.length_c   1.000
_cell.angle_alpha   90.00
_cell.angle_beta   90.00
_cell.angle_gamma   90.00
#
_symmetry.space_group_name_H-M   'P 1'
#
loop_
_entity.id
_entity.type
_entity.pdbx_description
1 polymer ?
#
loop_
_entity_poly.entity_id
_entity_poly.type
_entity_poly.pdbx_seq_one_letter_code
_entity_poly.pdbx_strand_id
1 'polypeptide(L)'
;MKKGCKIAITIVGVALVVVLLRGCVATSYLIPSSGMENSLYQGERILVNKWSYGLRLPFMKLWGYHRWADSPVQKEDILVFNNPANLSEPVIDRREVFISRCIGTPGDTLLIDSLFSVIPSEKNAPDQKFLYSYPSQREQQLDSLLSILSIAPNKLLGQDSIKNIRSFSRYEHYLLEQAMNGNCWIEPIVKEDSMEMLKPLIIPSKGKAIRVYPWNKTLLRNTLVLLSLIHISEPTRLRCIS
;
A
#
# COMPACT_ATOMS: atom_id res chain seq x y z
N MET A 1 -51.54 16.75 -6.95
CA MET A 1 -50.77 16.04 -5.91
C MET A 1 -50.21 14.66 -6.34
N LYS A 2 -50.93 13.79 -7.05
CA LYS A 2 -50.47 12.43 -7.39
C LYS A 2 -49.25 12.34 -8.32
N LYS A 3 -49.05 13.27 -9.29
CA LYS A 3 -47.90 13.27 -10.21
C LYS A 3 -46.60 13.68 -9.51
N GLY A 4 -46.60 14.70 -8.67
CA GLY A 4 -45.41 15.14 -7.93
C GLY A 4 -44.92 14.09 -6.94
N CYS A 5 -45.82 13.38 -6.27
CA CYS A 5 -45.46 12.30 -5.37
C CYS A 5 -44.77 11.14 -6.10
N LYS A 6 -45.24 10.75 -7.30
CA LYS A 6 -44.60 9.71 -8.12
C LYS A 6 -43.19 10.12 -8.53
N ILE A 7 -42.99 11.36 -8.97
CA ILE A 7 -41.66 11.87 -9.36
C ILE A 7 -40.72 11.86 -8.15
N ALA A 8 -41.16 12.29 -6.96
CA ALA A 8 -40.35 12.27 -5.76
C ALA A 8 -39.94 10.85 -5.35
N ILE A 9 -40.86 9.88 -5.38
CA ILE A 9 -40.59 8.49 -5.10
C ILE A 9 -39.55 7.90 -6.09
N THR A 10 -39.69 8.25 -7.39
CA THR A 10 -38.72 7.77 -8.40
C THR A 10 -37.35 8.35 -8.14
N ILE A 11 -37.22 9.64 -7.83
CA ILE A 11 -35.91 10.27 -7.51
C ILE A 11 -35.29 9.62 -6.28
N VAL A 12 -36.07 9.42 -5.21
CA VAL A 12 -35.57 8.74 -3.99
C VAL A 12 -35.15 7.32 -4.29
N GLY A 13 -35.92 6.58 -5.10
CA GLY A 13 -35.58 5.21 -5.50
C GLY A 13 -34.28 5.15 -6.29
N VAL A 14 -34.09 6.03 -7.27
CA VAL A 14 -32.84 6.12 -8.05
C VAL A 14 -31.66 6.49 -7.14
N ALA A 15 -31.82 7.47 -6.27
CA ALA A 15 -30.78 7.87 -5.32
C ALA A 15 -30.37 6.70 -4.41
N LEU A 16 -31.36 5.94 -3.90
CA LEU A 16 -31.10 4.77 -3.08
C LEU A 16 -30.32 3.68 -3.84
N VAL A 17 -30.71 3.39 -5.08
CA VAL A 17 -30.00 2.44 -5.94
C VAL A 17 -28.56 2.88 -6.19
N VAL A 18 -28.33 4.16 -6.48
CA VAL A 18 -26.98 4.71 -6.70
C VAL A 18 -26.14 4.58 -5.42
N VAL A 19 -26.68 4.87 -4.26
CA VAL A 19 -25.99 4.72 -2.96
C VAL A 19 -25.64 3.26 -2.69
N LEU A 20 -26.56 2.34 -2.95
CA LEU A 20 -26.30 0.90 -2.80
C LEU A 20 -25.25 0.40 -3.78
N LEU A 21 -25.33 0.78 -5.05
CA LEU A 21 -24.32 0.42 -6.05
C LEU A 21 -22.94 0.92 -5.64
N ARG A 22 -22.82 2.18 -5.26
CA ARG A 22 -21.53 2.78 -4.83
C ARG A 22 -21.03 2.17 -3.53
N GLY A 23 -21.92 1.83 -2.62
CA GLY A 23 -21.57 1.21 -1.32
C GLY A 23 -21.10 -0.22 -1.45
N CYS A 24 -21.77 -1.02 -2.28
CA CYS A 24 -21.58 -2.47 -2.31
C CYS A 24 -20.87 -2.99 -3.56
N VAL A 25 -20.98 -2.33 -4.72
CA VAL A 25 -20.51 -2.89 -5.99
C VAL A 25 -19.11 -2.40 -6.35
N ALA A 26 -18.94 -1.10 -6.51
CA ALA A 26 -17.69 -0.54 -6.97
C ALA A 26 -17.45 0.88 -6.45
N THR A 27 -16.19 1.23 -6.27
CA THR A 27 -15.77 2.58 -5.90
C THR A 27 -14.59 2.99 -6.77
N SER A 28 -14.64 4.25 -7.25
CA SER A 28 -13.51 4.83 -7.99
C SER A 28 -12.54 5.48 -7.02
N TYR A 29 -11.25 5.19 -7.20
CA TYR A 29 -10.14 5.81 -6.49
C TYR A 29 -9.19 6.49 -7.47
N LEU A 30 -8.58 7.57 -7.02
CA LEU A 30 -7.46 8.22 -7.70
C LEU A 30 -6.17 7.65 -7.11
N ILE A 31 -5.18 7.32 -7.96
CA ILE A 31 -3.87 6.85 -7.51
C ILE A 31 -3.08 8.03 -6.97
N PRO A 32 -2.76 8.07 -5.65
CA PRO A 32 -2.15 9.25 -5.06
C PRO A 32 -0.61 9.27 -5.17
N SER A 33 0.01 8.13 -5.49
CA SER A 33 1.47 8.00 -5.46
C SER A 33 1.98 6.99 -6.48
N SER A 34 3.27 7.08 -6.75
CA SER A 34 3.99 6.24 -7.70
C SER A 34 4.40 4.86 -7.16
N GLY A 35 3.91 4.45 -5.98
CA GLY A 35 4.28 3.17 -5.35
C GLY A 35 3.89 1.93 -6.16
N MET A 36 2.98 2.08 -7.13
CA MET A 36 2.50 1.03 -8.03
C MET A 36 2.82 1.32 -9.49
N GLU A 37 3.78 2.21 -9.77
CA GLU A 37 4.24 2.47 -11.14
C GLU A 37 4.76 1.19 -11.78
N ASN A 38 4.50 1.03 -13.04
CA ASN A 38 4.50 -0.09 -13.97
C ASN A 38 3.13 -0.81 -14.07
N SER A 39 2.31 -0.84 -13.02
CA SER A 39 0.94 -1.37 -13.07
C SER A 39 -0.11 -0.27 -13.01
N LEU A 40 0.11 0.75 -12.17
CA LEU A 40 -0.80 1.86 -11.96
C LEU A 40 0.00 3.16 -11.81
N TYR A 41 -0.33 4.15 -12.62
CA TYR A 41 0.38 5.42 -12.60
C TYR A 41 -0.31 6.46 -11.73
N GLN A 42 0.49 7.35 -11.14
CA GLN A 42 -0.02 8.46 -10.36
C GLN A 42 -0.97 9.33 -11.19
N GLY A 43 -2.11 9.71 -10.61
CA GLY A 43 -3.13 10.51 -11.29
C GLY A 43 -4.17 9.71 -12.07
N GLU A 44 -3.95 8.41 -12.28
CA GLU A 44 -4.96 7.54 -12.90
C GLU A 44 -6.15 7.29 -11.97
N ARG A 45 -7.31 7.05 -12.60
CA ARG A 45 -8.52 6.62 -11.88
C ARG A 45 -8.76 5.14 -12.11
N ILE A 46 -8.89 4.42 -11.01
CA ILE A 46 -9.22 2.99 -11.02
C ILE A 46 -10.64 2.76 -10.50
N LEU A 47 -11.26 1.72 -10.99
CA LEU A 47 -12.53 1.22 -10.48
C LEU A 47 -12.27 -0.07 -9.69
N VAL A 48 -12.51 -0.02 -8.39
CA VAL A 48 -12.28 -1.14 -7.48
C VAL A 48 -13.56 -1.93 -7.31
N ASN A 49 -13.48 -3.21 -7.63
CA ASN A 49 -14.56 -4.17 -7.40
C ASN A 49 -14.58 -4.59 -5.92
N LYS A 50 -15.67 -4.33 -5.24
CA LYS A 50 -15.83 -4.66 -3.82
C LYS A 50 -16.27 -6.11 -3.55
N TRP A 51 -16.59 -6.86 -4.59
CA TRP A 51 -17.08 -8.23 -4.47
C TRP A 51 -15.98 -9.29 -4.54
N SER A 52 -14.81 -8.94 -5.06
CA SER A 52 -13.70 -9.88 -5.30
C SER A 52 -13.33 -10.68 -4.06
N TYR A 53 -13.43 -10.06 -2.88
CA TYR A 53 -13.09 -10.71 -1.60
C TYR A 53 -14.30 -10.88 -0.68
N GLY A 54 -15.50 -10.89 -1.26
CA GLY A 54 -16.77 -11.01 -0.55
C GLY A 54 -17.48 -9.68 -0.30
N LEU A 55 -18.80 -9.74 -0.31
CA LEU A 55 -19.64 -8.57 -0.12
C LEU A 55 -19.58 -8.10 1.34
N ARG A 56 -19.16 -6.85 1.52
CA ARG A 56 -19.13 -6.20 2.84
C ARG A 56 -20.39 -5.37 3.05
N LEU A 57 -21.05 -5.56 4.17
CA LEU A 57 -22.18 -4.71 4.53
C LEU A 57 -21.69 -3.29 4.87
N PRO A 58 -22.29 -2.25 4.29
CA PRO A 58 -22.03 -0.86 4.67
C PRO A 58 -22.52 -0.59 6.09
N PHE A 59 -22.04 0.51 6.70
CA PHE A 59 -22.45 0.96 8.04
C PHE A 59 -22.03 0.07 9.20
N MET A 60 -20.73 -0.29 9.28
CA MET A 60 -20.14 -1.11 10.35
C MET A 60 -20.48 -0.66 11.78
N LYS A 61 -20.69 0.64 12.00
CA LYS A 61 -21.08 1.15 13.34
C LYS A 61 -22.42 0.63 13.83
N LEU A 62 -23.34 0.26 12.93
CA LEU A 62 -24.69 -0.18 13.27
C LEU A 62 -24.80 -1.71 13.32
N TRP A 63 -24.12 -2.40 12.41
CA TRP A 63 -24.33 -3.84 12.16
C TRP A 63 -23.09 -4.68 12.47
N GLY A 64 -21.99 -4.06 12.88
CA GLY A 64 -20.72 -4.74 13.03
C GLY A 64 -20.09 -5.11 11.68
N TYR A 65 -18.98 -5.83 11.72
CA TYR A 65 -18.30 -6.30 10.52
C TYR A 65 -18.88 -7.65 10.06
N HIS A 66 -19.57 -7.63 8.93
CA HIS A 66 -20.05 -8.85 8.27
C HIS A 66 -19.61 -8.85 6.80
N ARG A 67 -19.08 -9.99 6.36
CA ARG A 67 -18.72 -10.23 4.97
C ARG A 67 -19.27 -11.59 4.54
N TRP A 68 -19.97 -11.61 3.41
CA TRP A 68 -20.51 -12.82 2.81
C TRP A 68 -19.69 -13.28 1.64
N ALA A 69 -19.58 -14.61 1.44
CA ALA A 69 -18.83 -15.22 0.34
C ALA A 69 -17.39 -14.71 0.27
N ASP A 70 -16.67 -14.74 1.41
CA ASP A 70 -15.30 -14.27 1.47
C ASP A 70 -14.36 -15.21 0.71
N SER A 71 -13.54 -14.63 -0.18
CA SER A 71 -12.49 -15.31 -0.91
C SER A 71 -11.12 -14.96 -0.31
N PRO A 72 -10.17 -15.91 -0.25
CA PRO A 72 -8.82 -15.61 0.19
C PRO A 72 -8.11 -14.71 -0.83
N VAL A 73 -7.31 -13.78 -0.33
CA VAL A 73 -6.38 -13.00 -1.14
C VAL A 73 -5.30 -13.92 -1.68
N GLN A 74 -4.96 -13.75 -2.96
CA GLN A 74 -3.89 -14.49 -3.61
C GLN A 74 -2.63 -13.64 -3.74
N LYS A 75 -1.49 -14.30 -3.92
CA LYS A 75 -0.25 -13.63 -4.27
C LYS A 75 -0.42 -12.93 -5.63
N GLU A 76 0.18 -11.77 -5.79
CA GLU A 76 0.07 -10.88 -6.96
C GLU A 76 -1.25 -10.09 -7.09
N ASP A 77 -2.25 -10.32 -6.23
CA ASP A 77 -3.46 -9.50 -6.23
C ASP A 77 -3.15 -8.04 -5.91
N ILE A 78 -3.74 -7.11 -6.65
CA ILE A 78 -3.70 -5.68 -6.32
C ILE A 78 -4.86 -5.38 -5.36
N LEU A 79 -4.51 -4.89 -4.18
CA LEU A 79 -5.43 -4.66 -3.07
C LEU A 79 -5.59 -3.19 -2.79
N VAL A 80 -6.82 -2.80 -2.50
CA VAL A 80 -7.14 -1.49 -1.91
C VAL A 80 -7.56 -1.71 -0.47
N PHE A 81 -6.85 -1.09 0.47
CA PHE A 81 -7.07 -1.28 1.90
C PHE A 81 -6.82 0.00 2.68
N ASN A 82 -7.40 0.09 3.86
CA ASN A 82 -7.21 1.22 4.75
C ASN A 82 -5.93 1.02 5.56
N ASN A 83 -5.14 2.09 5.72
CA ASN A 83 -3.84 2.05 6.40
C ASN A 83 -3.96 1.44 7.82
N PRO A 84 -3.42 0.25 8.08
CA PRO A 84 -3.51 -0.38 9.40
C PRO A 84 -2.63 0.33 10.44
N ALA A 85 -1.60 1.05 10.00
CA ALA A 85 -0.63 1.72 10.88
C ALA A 85 -1.12 3.09 11.38
N ASN A 86 -2.18 3.66 10.80
CA ASN A 86 -2.74 4.92 11.27
C ASN A 86 -3.59 4.71 12.52
N LEU A 87 -2.96 4.77 13.68
CA LEU A 87 -3.61 4.58 14.99
C LEU A 87 -4.30 5.84 15.51
N SER A 88 -4.04 7.00 14.92
CA SER A 88 -4.67 8.27 15.30
C SER A 88 -6.16 8.32 14.93
N GLU A 89 -6.56 7.57 13.89
CA GLU A 89 -7.95 7.45 13.48
C GLU A 89 -8.52 6.09 13.95
N PRO A 90 -9.42 6.08 14.94
CA PRO A 90 -9.97 4.84 15.50
C PRO A 90 -10.92 4.14 14.52
N VAL A 91 -11.54 4.88 13.60
CA VAL A 91 -12.48 4.32 12.63
C VAL A 91 -11.73 3.94 11.36
N ILE A 92 -11.64 2.64 11.07
CA ILE A 92 -10.88 2.11 9.93
C ILE A 92 -11.33 2.71 8.60
N ASP A 93 -12.63 2.90 8.39
CA ASP A 93 -13.18 3.48 7.15
C ASP A 93 -12.77 4.95 6.90
N ARG A 94 -12.22 5.63 7.89
CA ARG A 94 -11.72 7.01 7.78
C ARG A 94 -10.21 7.09 7.60
N ARG A 95 -9.51 5.97 7.75
CA ARG A 95 -8.07 5.92 7.54
C ARG A 95 -7.74 6.10 6.06
N GLU A 96 -6.53 6.54 5.82
CA GLU A 96 -5.97 6.65 4.47
C GLU A 96 -6.11 5.35 3.70
N VAL A 97 -6.47 5.47 2.43
CA VAL A 97 -6.61 4.31 1.54
C VAL A 97 -5.29 4.09 0.82
N PHE A 98 -4.76 2.88 0.92
CA PHE A 98 -3.57 2.44 0.22
C PHE A 98 -3.93 1.44 -0.88
N ILE A 99 -3.10 1.44 -1.91
CA ILE A 99 -3.16 0.49 -3.02
C ILE A 99 -1.81 -0.19 -3.08
N SER A 100 -1.80 -1.52 -3.03
CA SER A 100 -0.55 -2.28 -3.06
C SER A 100 -0.76 -3.69 -3.61
N ARG A 101 0.31 -4.28 -4.13
CA ARG A 101 0.31 -5.68 -4.58
C ARG A 101 0.59 -6.62 -3.42
N CYS A 102 -0.14 -7.72 -3.35
CA CYS A 102 0.10 -8.78 -2.38
C CYS A 102 1.35 -9.58 -2.77
N ILE A 103 2.41 -9.45 -2.01
CA ILE A 103 3.69 -10.14 -2.26
C ILE A 103 3.79 -11.49 -1.56
N GLY A 104 2.90 -11.77 -0.62
CA GLY A 104 2.90 -13.04 0.10
C GLY A 104 1.64 -13.26 0.93
N THR A 105 1.29 -14.51 1.09
CA THR A 105 0.11 -14.98 1.83
C THR A 105 0.52 -15.69 3.12
N PRO A 106 -0.41 -15.88 4.08
CA PRO A 106 -0.10 -16.55 5.35
C PRO A 106 0.56 -17.92 5.16
N GLY A 107 1.77 -18.09 5.68
CA GLY A 107 2.58 -19.30 5.56
C GLY A 107 3.68 -19.25 4.51
N ASP A 108 3.69 -18.23 3.65
CA ASP A 108 4.78 -18.01 2.69
C ASP A 108 6.06 -17.57 3.39
N THR A 109 7.19 -17.86 2.74
CA THR A 109 8.50 -17.38 3.16
C THR A 109 9.02 -16.37 2.14
N LEU A 110 9.24 -15.16 2.59
CA LEU A 110 9.83 -14.07 1.80
C LEU A 110 11.31 -13.95 2.12
N LEU A 111 12.12 -13.66 1.11
CA LEU A 111 13.52 -13.31 1.32
C LEU A 111 13.60 -11.77 1.46
N ILE A 112 14.17 -11.32 2.56
CA ILE A 112 14.37 -9.91 2.84
C ILE A 112 15.85 -9.61 3.02
N ASP A 113 16.25 -8.44 2.57
CA ASP A 113 17.60 -7.93 2.77
C ASP A 113 17.78 -7.26 4.15
N SER A 114 18.96 -6.73 4.41
CA SER A 114 19.25 -6.01 5.64
C SER A 114 18.51 -4.69 5.80
N LEU A 115 17.90 -4.16 4.74
CA LEU A 115 17.06 -2.96 4.71
C LEU A 115 15.56 -3.28 4.80
N PHE A 116 15.23 -4.56 5.06
CA PHE A 116 13.85 -5.08 5.07
C PHE A 116 13.12 -4.93 3.73
N SER A 117 13.84 -4.75 2.62
CA SER A 117 13.26 -4.83 1.29
C SER A 117 13.05 -6.29 0.91
N VAL A 118 11.88 -6.60 0.37
CA VAL A 118 11.58 -7.95 -0.13
C VAL A 118 12.27 -8.13 -1.47
N ILE A 119 13.08 -9.18 -1.56
CA ILE A 119 13.69 -9.57 -2.83
C ILE A 119 12.67 -10.44 -3.57
N PRO A 120 12.18 -9.96 -4.73
CA PRO A 120 11.24 -10.74 -5.51
C PRO A 120 11.90 -12.02 -5.99
N SER A 121 11.14 -13.10 -5.93
CA SER A 121 11.51 -14.41 -6.48
C SER A 121 11.70 -14.37 -8.00
N GLU A 122 11.09 -13.41 -8.67
CA GLU A 122 11.23 -13.16 -10.11
C GLU A 122 12.01 -11.86 -10.33
N LYS A 123 12.90 -11.85 -11.33
CA LYS A 123 13.80 -10.72 -11.66
C LYS A 123 13.09 -9.40 -11.98
N ASN A 124 11.79 -9.39 -12.12
CA ASN A 124 10.96 -8.24 -12.50
C ASN A 124 9.76 -8.07 -11.56
N ALA A 125 9.99 -7.73 -10.29
CA ALA A 125 8.88 -7.21 -9.50
C ALA A 125 8.54 -5.79 -9.97
N PRO A 126 7.39 -5.59 -10.64
CA PRO A 126 7.13 -4.34 -11.35
C PRO A 126 6.84 -3.16 -10.42
N ASP A 127 6.28 -3.38 -9.24
CA ASP A 127 5.72 -2.33 -8.39
C ASP A 127 6.54 -2.12 -7.11
N GLN A 128 7.85 -1.85 -7.28
CA GLN A 128 8.74 -1.64 -6.16
C GLN A 128 9.48 -0.31 -6.28
N LYS A 129 9.52 0.46 -5.18
CA LYS A 129 10.44 1.58 -5.04
C LYS A 129 11.78 1.11 -4.50
N PHE A 130 12.84 1.70 -5.01
CA PHE A 130 14.21 1.44 -4.59
C PHE A 130 14.74 2.60 -3.76
N LEU A 131 15.72 2.33 -2.93
CA LEU A 131 16.39 3.35 -2.14
C LEU A 131 17.52 3.98 -2.94
N TYR A 132 17.57 5.30 -2.91
CA TYR A 132 18.59 6.09 -3.54
C TYR A 132 19.21 7.05 -2.54
N SER A 133 20.51 7.24 -2.67
CA SER A 133 21.27 8.21 -1.88
C SER A 133 21.67 9.40 -2.76
N TYR A 134 21.70 10.59 -2.16
CA TYR A 134 22.13 11.82 -2.81
C TYR A 134 22.74 12.77 -1.79
N PRO A 135 23.59 13.74 -2.23
CA PRO A 135 24.23 14.70 -1.33
C PRO A 135 23.21 15.58 -0.63
N SER A 136 23.31 15.73 0.71
CA SER A 136 22.39 16.53 1.53
C SER A 136 22.30 17.99 1.08
N GLN A 137 23.39 18.54 0.53
CA GLN A 137 23.46 19.91 0.03
C GLN A 137 22.54 20.16 -1.19
N ARG A 138 22.11 19.10 -1.87
CA ARG A 138 21.27 19.18 -3.08
C ARG A 138 19.78 18.93 -2.81
N GLU A 139 19.36 18.92 -1.54
CA GLU A 139 17.97 18.72 -1.14
C GLU A 139 17.01 19.68 -1.83
N GLN A 140 17.28 20.98 -1.77
CA GLN A 140 16.41 22.00 -2.39
C GLN A 140 16.38 21.87 -3.92
N GLN A 141 17.50 21.48 -4.53
CA GLN A 141 17.58 21.26 -5.97
C GLN A 141 16.73 20.03 -6.36
N LEU A 142 16.76 18.97 -5.56
CA LEU A 142 15.93 17.78 -5.76
C LEU A 142 14.44 18.12 -5.64
N ASP A 143 14.04 18.84 -4.60
CA ASP A 143 12.64 19.23 -4.41
C ASP A 143 12.12 20.09 -5.59
N SER A 144 12.96 20.97 -6.12
CA SER A 144 12.62 21.75 -7.32
C SER A 144 12.44 20.87 -8.55
N LEU A 145 13.32 19.88 -8.77
CA LEU A 145 13.21 18.92 -9.87
C LEU A 145 11.95 18.04 -9.73
N LEU A 146 11.64 17.55 -8.54
CA LEU A 146 10.43 16.78 -8.29
C LEU A 146 9.17 17.59 -8.62
N SER A 147 9.15 18.87 -8.26
CA SER A 147 8.04 19.77 -8.59
C SER A 147 7.90 19.99 -10.11
N ILE A 148 9.01 20.21 -10.82
CA ILE A 148 9.01 20.41 -12.28
C ILE A 148 8.52 19.17 -13.01
N LEU A 149 8.96 18.00 -12.57
CA LEU A 149 8.58 16.70 -13.15
C LEU A 149 7.21 16.19 -12.69
N SER A 150 6.52 16.96 -11.84
CA SER A 150 5.24 16.55 -11.24
C SER A 150 5.31 15.22 -10.49
N ILE A 151 6.48 14.89 -9.94
CA ILE A 151 6.68 13.72 -9.09
C ILE A 151 6.16 14.07 -7.69
N ALA A 152 5.33 13.18 -7.10
CA ALA A 152 4.81 13.42 -5.76
C ALA A 152 5.94 13.53 -4.74
N PRO A 153 5.88 14.50 -3.81
CA PRO A 153 6.88 14.63 -2.77
C PRO A 153 6.90 13.36 -1.90
N ASN A 154 8.06 12.75 -1.82
CA ASN A 154 8.29 11.57 -0.99
C ASN A 154 9.03 11.96 0.30
N LYS A 155 8.86 11.15 1.33
CA LYS A 155 9.49 11.40 2.62
C LYS A 155 10.98 11.06 2.59
N LEU A 156 11.77 11.85 3.29
CA LEU A 156 13.14 11.51 3.64
C LEU A 156 13.13 10.27 4.54
N LEU A 157 13.76 9.19 4.12
CA LEU A 157 13.79 7.91 4.83
C LEU A 157 15.00 7.77 5.75
N GLY A 158 16.09 8.42 5.39
CA GLY A 158 17.32 8.46 6.18
C GLY A 158 18.12 9.70 5.86
N GLN A 159 18.87 10.14 6.83
CA GLN A 159 19.77 11.28 6.72
C GLN A 159 21.07 10.98 7.45
N ASP A 160 22.17 11.20 6.77
CA ASP A 160 23.51 11.25 7.35
C ASP A 160 24.08 12.64 7.14
N SER A 161 25.23 12.94 7.74
CA SER A 161 25.90 14.25 7.64
C SER A 161 26.20 14.67 6.19
N ILE A 162 26.34 13.71 5.28
CA ILE A 162 26.78 13.93 3.90
C ILE A 162 25.69 13.55 2.89
N LYS A 163 24.93 12.50 3.16
CA LYS A 163 23.97 11.91 2.20
C LYS A 163 22.56 11.81 2.81
N ASN A 164 21.58 12.08 1.99
CA ASN A 164 20.16 11.85 2.26
C ASN A 164 19.69 10.62 1.48
N ILE A 165 18.65 9.95 1.99
CA ILE A 165 18.07 8.75 1.40
C ILE A 165 16.59 8.98 1.16
N ARG A 166 16.16 8.80 -0.09
CA ARG A 166 14.75 8.77 -0.50
C ARG A 166 14.46 7.53 -1.35
N SER A 167 13.19 7.19 -1.49
CA SER A 167 12.76 6.09 -2.35
C SER A 167 12.16 6.61 -3.64
N PHE A 168 12.58 6.06 -4.77
CA PHE A 168 12.05 6.36 -6.09
C PHE A 168 11.66 5.09 -6.82
N SER A 169 10.64 5.17 -7.69
CA SER A 169 10.38 4.12 -8.67
C SER A 169 11.44 4.15 -9.77
N ARG A 170 11.52 3.11 -10.56
CA ARG A 170 12.43 3.09 -11.73
C ARG A 170 12.10 4.19 -12.71
N TYR A 171 10.81 4.47 -12.89
CA TYR A 171 10.36 5.51 -13.80
C TYR A 171 10.66 6.92 -13.27
N GLU A 172 10.41 7.18 -11.99
CA GLU A 172 10.78 8.44 -11.33
C GLU A 172 12.29 8.70 -11.46
N HIS A 173 13.11 7.68 -11.19
CA HIS A 173 14.57 7.80 -11.34
C HIS A 173 14.98 8.08 -12.79
N TYR A 174 14.37 7.40 -13.75
CA TYR A 174 14.61 7.66 -15.18
C TYR A 174 14.27 9.12 -15.56
N LEU A 175 13.13 9.64 -15.10
CA LEU A 175 12.77 11.04 -15.36
C LEU A 175 13.78 12.02 -14.74
N LEU A 176 14.25 11.76 -13.52
CA LEU A 176 15.28 12.56 -12.87
C LEU A 176 16.60 12.52 -13.63
N GLU A 177 17.02 11.36 -14.10
CA GLU A 177 18.23 11.19 -14.91
C GLU A 177 18.15 11.97 -16.23
N GLN A 178 17.00 11.89 -16.91
CA GLN A 178 16.75 12.67 -18.15
C GLN A 178 16.78 14.18 -17.87
N ALA A 179 16.16 14.65 -16.79
CA ALA A 179 16.15 16.07 -16.43
C ALA A 179 17.54 16.60 -16.07
N MET A 180 18.44 15.74 -15.57
CA MET A 180 19.82 16.07 -15.24
C MET A 180 20.80 15.90 -16.42
N ASN A 181 20.31 15.59 -17.63
CA ASN A 181 21.14 15.41 -18.84
C ASN A 181 22.32 14.43 -18.65
N GLY A 182 22.10 13.32 -17.97
CA GLY A 182 23.11 12.29 -17.73
C GLY A 182 24.07 12.56 -16.56
N ASN A 183 24.05 13.75 -15.96
CA ASN A 183 24.82 14.06 -14.74
C ASN A 183 24.01 13.75 -13.47
N CYS A 184 23.44 12.54 -13.39
CA CYS A 184 22.66 12.15 -12.26
C CYS A 184 23.54 11.92 -11.03
N TRP A 185 23.29 12.70 -9.99
CA TRP A 185 23.97 12.58 -8.69
C TRP A 185 23.13 11.78 -7.68
N ILE A 186 22.05 11.16 -8.13
CA ILE A 186 21.21 10.27 -7.36
C ILE A 186 21.67 8.85 -7.65
N GLU A 187 22.24 8.20 -6.64
CA GLU A 187 22.84 6.87 -6.76
C GLU A 187 21.94 5.81 -6.13
N PRO A 188 21.66 4.68 -6.80
CA PRO A 188 20.95 3.59 -6.17
C PRO A 188 21.79 3.03 -5.03
N ILE A 189 21.16 2.77 -3.90
CA ILE A 189 21.79 2.06 -2.78
C ILE A 189 21.76 0.57 -3.13
N VAL A 190 22.77 0.14 -3.90
CA VAL A 190 23.01 -1.27 -4.18
C VAL A 190 24.05 -1.76 -3.17
N LYS A 191 23.70 -2.73 -2.35
CA LYS A 191 24.72 -3.47 -1.59
C LYS A 191 25.25 -4.56 -2.50
N GLU A 192 26.51 -4.44 -2.91
CA GLU A 192 27.22 -5.45 -3.71
C GLU A 192 27.25 -6.85 -3.04
N ASP A 193 27.10 -6.91 -1.72
CA ASP A 193 27.12 -8.15 -0.93
C ASP A 193 25.73 -8.66 -0.51
N SER A 194 24.68 -8.30 -1.23
CA SER A 194 23.28 -8.58 -0.81
C SER A 194 22.95 -10.08 -0.73
N MET A 195 23.70 -10.96 -1.36
CA MET A 195 23.41 -12.40 -1.34
C MET A 195 23.76 -13.07 -0.03
N GLU A 196 24.76 -12.59 0.71
CA GLU A 196 25.19 -13.22 1.96
C GLU A 196 24.32 -12.90 3.19
N MET A 197 23.46 -11.89 3.10
CA MET A 197 22.66 -11.42 4.24
C MET A 197 21.15 -11.55 4.05
N LEU A 198 20.69 -12.37 3.13
CA LEU A 198 19.27 -12.64 2.94
C LEU A 198 18.70 -13.40 4.14
N LYS A 199 17.59 -12.90 4.67
CA LYS A 199 16.91 -13.48 5.82
C LYS A 199 15.53 -13.97 5.42
N PRO A 200 15.17 -15.21 5.74
CA PRO A 200 13.84 -15.73 5.46
C PRO A 200 12.83 -15.15 6.46
N LEU A 201 11.90 -14.36 5.99
CA LEU A 201 10.74 -13.87 6.74
C LEU A 201 9.53 -14.77 6.47
N ILE A 202 9.09 -15.48 7.50
CA ILE A 202 7.88 -16.31 7.41
C ILE A 202 6.67 -15.43 7.73
N ILE A 203 5.70 -15.38 6.81
CA ILE A 203 4.44 -14.66 7.03
C ILE A 203 3.59 -15.45 8.03
N PRO A 204 3.12 -14.82 9.13
CA PRO A 204 2.32 -15.48 10.15
C PRO A 204 1.09 -16.18 9.57
N SER A 205 0.86 -17.42 10.00
CA SER A 205 -0.34 -18.17 9.66
C SER A 205 -1.00 -18.76 10.89
N LYS A 206 -2.32 -18.92 10.85
CA LYS A 206 -3.08 -19.45 11.98
C LYS A 206 -2.60 -20.87 12.34
N GLY A 207 -2.28 -21.09 13.61
CA GLY A 207 -1.88 -22.41 14.13
C GLY A 207 -0.44 -22.81 13.84
N LYS A 208 0.38 -21.98 13.16
CA LYS A 208 1.81 -22.25 12.95
C LYS A 208 2.67 -21.36 13.85
N ALA A 209 3.58 -21.98 14.58
CA ALA A 209 4.55 -21.26 15.40
C ALA A 209 5.61 -20.60 14.51
N ILE A 210 6.00 -19.37 14.85
CA ILE A 210 7.07 -18.65 14.17
C ILE A 210 8.26 -18.54 15.10
N ARG A 211 9.44 -18.85 14.59
CA ARG A 211 10.67 -18.69 15.35
C ARG A 211 11.08 -17.22 15.41
N VAL A 212 11.27 -16.71 16.63
CA VAL A 212 11.72 -15.34 16.86
C VAL A 212 13.22 -15.29 16.90
N TYR A 213 13.79 -14.45 16.06
CA TYR A 213 15.23 -14.16 15.99
C TYR A 213 15.47 -12.69 16.42
N PRO A 214 16.67 -12.31 16.83
CA PRO A 214 16.99 -10.92 17.17
C PRO A 214 16.62 -9.94 16.07
N TRP A 215 16.81 -10.30 14.81
CA TRP A 215 16.55 -9.44 13.66
C TRP A 215 15.05 -9.27 13.33
N ASN A 216 14.21 -10.29 13.58
CA ASN A 216 12.77 -10.20 13.26
C ASN A 216 11.90 -9.83 14.48
N LYS A 217 12.49 -9.76 15.69
CA LYS A 217 11.76 -9.48 16.94
C LYS A 217 10.93 -8.21 16.88
N THR A 218 11.54 -7.11 16.44
CA THR A 218 10.87 -5.80 16.36
C THR A 218 9.75 -5.81 15.32
N LEU A 219 9.99 -6.41 14.16
CA LEU A 219 8.99 -6.56 13.10
C LEU A 219 7.78 -7.35 13.60
N LEU A 220 8.00 -8.53 14.20
CA LEU A 220 6.93 -9.38 14.71
C LEU A 220 6.17 -8.69 15.86
N ARG A 221 6.87 -8.00 16.76
CA ARG A 221 6.24 -7.23 17.83
C ARG A 221 5.33 -6.14 17.26
N ASN A 222 5.80 -5.35 16.33
CA ASN A 222 5.02 -4.28 15.71
C ASN A 222 3.80 -4.86 14.98
N THR A 223 3.98 -5.94 14.25
CA THR A 223 2.88 -6.65 13.60
C THR A 223 1.83 -7.12 14.62
N LEU A 224 2.24 -7.73 15.73
CA LEU A 224 1.31 -8.17 16.77
C LEU A 224 0.57 -7.00 17.43
N VAL A 225 1.26 -5.88 17.69
CA VAL A 225 0.62 -4.67 18.23
C VAL A 225 -0.43 -4.13 17.25
N LEU A 226 -0.09 -3.99 15.99
CA LEU A 226 -1.04 -3.53 14.97
C LEU A 226 -2.23 -4.49 14.82
N LEU A 227 -1.98 -5.80 14.87
CA LEU A 227 -3.00 -6.84 14.84
C LEU A 227 -3.94 -6.78 16.04
N SER A 228 -3.41 -6.62 17.26
CA SER A 228 -4.21 -6.55 18.48
C SER A 228 -5.14 -5.34 18.47
N LEU A 229 -4.68 -4.20 17.94
CA LEU A 229 -5.47 -2.98 17.82
C LEU A 229 -6.56 -3.09 16.74
N ILE A 230 -6.31 -3.84 15.68
CA ILE A 230 -7.32 -4.17 14.66
C ILE A 230 -8.38 -5.12 15.23
N HIS A 231 -8.01 -6.09 16.07
CA HIS A 231 -8.95 -6.99 16.71
C HIS A 231 -9.91 -6.31 17.69
N ILE A 232 -9.52 -5.19 18.28
CA ILE A 232 -10.42 -4.40 19.15
C ILE A 232 -11.50 -3.69 18.33
N SER A 233 -11.20 -3.33 17.09
CA SER A 233 -12.11 -2.59 16.19
C SER A 233 -12.75 -3.45 15.09
N GLU A 234 -12.10 -4.53 14.70
CA GLU A 234 -12.60 -5.51 13.71
C GLU A 234 -12.07 -6.91 14.02
N PRO A 235 -12.94 -7.89 14.30
CA PRO A 235 -12.53 -9.28 14.55
C PRO A 235 -12.16 -10.02 13.24
N THR A 236 -11.46 -9.39 12.31
CA THR A 236 -11.23 -10.03 11.00
C THR A 236 -9.83 -9.86 10.47
N ARG A 237 -9.12 -10.95 10.48
CA ARG A 237 -8.19 -11.55 9.51
C ARG A 237 -7.29 -10.60 8.74
N LEU A 238 -6.09 -10.41 9.24
CA LEU A 238 -4.94 -10.12 8.39
C LEU A 238 -4.66 -11.35 7.52
N ARG A 239 -4.91 -11.23 6.24
CA ARG A 239 -4.60 -12.27 5.25
C ARG A 239 -3.43 -11.89 4.35
N CYS A 240 -3.04 -10.62 4.34
CA CYS A 240 -1.92 -10.17 3.54
C CYS A 240 -1.09 -9.12 4.29
N ILE A 241 0.21 -9.23 4.22
CA ILE A 241 1.16 -8.17 4.58
C ILE A 241 1.76 -7.68 3.26
N SER A 242 1.45 -6.47 2.88
CA SER A 242 2.09 -5.76 1.76
C SER A 242 3.17 -4.82 2.27
#